data_a0ab8fef6013d3447805e848f420a3a9
#
_entry.id   a0ab8fef6013d3447805e848f420a3a9
#
_cell.length_a   1.000
_cell.length_b   1.000
_cell.length_c   1.000
_cell.angle_alpha   90.00
_cell.angle_beta   90.00
_cell.angle_gamma   90.00
#
_symmetry.space_group_name_H-M   'P 1'
#
loop_
_entity.id
_entity.type
_entity.pdbx_description
1 polymer ?
#
loop_
_entity_poly.entity_id
_entity_poly.type
_entity_poly.pdbx_seq_one_letter_code
_entity_poly.pdbx_strand_id
1 'polypeptide(L)'
;MKKTTLAFMAAGFGSRFGGGVKQIEPVGPNGEVLMEYAVHDALQAGFDRVVFIIRRDIEQMFREGVGRRVEQKCDVEYVYQDLADVPQGIVLPEGRRKPWGTGHAVLACRKVIREPFCVLNADDYYGAEAFRQIHDYIGADVRDEGKLDCCMAGYVLGNTLSESGAVTRGICKVDAAGKLQEIRETRGILLRDGRPCVEAEDGVRWLDGSEAVSMNIWGLPA
;
A
#
# COMPACT_ATOMS: atom_id res chain seq x y z
N MET A 1 -23.51 -6.72 7.25
CA MET A 1 -22.37 -6.75 6.28
C MET A 1 -21.20 -7.47 6.95
N LYS A 2 -20.36 -8.17 6.20
CA LYS A 2 -19.13 -8.75 6.75
C LYS A 2 -18.20 -7.61 7.14
N LYS A 3 -17.51 -7.73 8.29
CA LYS A 3 -16.46 -6.76 8.66
C LYS A 3 -15.37 -6.76 7.62
N THR A 4 -14.78 -5.61 7.36
CA THR A 4 -13.66 -5.42 6.44
C THR A 4 -12.57 -4.58 7.10
N THR A 5 -11.32 -4.94 6.87
CA THR A 5 -10.16 -4.29 7.51
C THR A 5 -9.33 -3.52 6.49
N LEU A 6 -8.87 -2.33 6.86
CA LEU A 6 -7.87 -1.57 6.15
C LEU A 6 -6.50 -1.74 6.83
N ALA A 7 -5.50 -2.27 6.12
CA ALA A 7 -4.18 -2.55 6.68
C ALA A 7 -3.09 -1.66 6.05
N PHE A 8 -2.49 -0.78 6.84
CA PHE A 8 -1.42 0.11 6.39
C PHE A 8 -0.03 -0.49 6.61
N MET A 9 0.76 -0.56 5.56
CA MET A 9 2.18 -0.92 5.63
C MET A 9 3.03 0.31 6.01
N ALA A 10 3.24 0.53 7.30
CA ALA A 10 3.93 1.67 7.86
C ALA A 10 5.28 1.34 8.53
N ALA A 11 5.81 0.12 8.33
CA ALA A 11 7.09 -0.32 8.89
C ALA A 11 8.33 0.12 8.09
N GLY A 12 8.15 0.84 6.97
CA GLY A 12 9.23 1.28 6.09
C GLY A 12 10.21 2.24 6.78
N PHE A 13 11.51 2.11 6.43
CA PHE A 13 12.51 3.10 6.80
C PHE A 13 12.40 4.29 5.84
N GLY A 14 11.96 5.44 6.31
CA GLY A 14 11.98 6.70 5.55
C GLY A 14 13.42 7.18 5.31
N SER A 15 14.21 6.43 4.52
CA SER A 15 15.66 6.61 4.36
C SER A 15 16.10 7.94 3.73
N ARG A 16 15.17 8.78 3.29
CA ARG A 16 15.45 10.07 2.62
C ARG A 16 15.15 11.30 3.49
N PHE A 17 14.59 11.11 4.68
CA PHE A 17 14.18 12.20 5.57
C PHE A 17 15.01 12.19 6.86
N GLY A 18 16.26 12.61 6.83
CA GLY A 18 17.06 13.07 7.97
C GLY A 18 16.79 12.48 9.38
N GLY A 19 16.26 11.24 9.49
CA GLY A 19 15.94 10.57 10.75
C GLY A 19 14.46 10.67 11.21
N GLY A 20 13.58 11.36 10.47
CA GLY A 20 12.13 11.41 10.75
C GLY A 20 11.38 10.19 10.19
N VAL A 21 10.20 9.91 10.73
CA VAL A 21 9.28 8.89 10.22
C VAL A 21 8.38 9.56 9.18
N LYS A 22 8.71 9.42 7.89
CA LYS A 22 8.01 10.05 6.75
C LYS A 22 6.49 9.87 6.82
N GLN A 23 6.03 8.74 7.33
CA GLN A 23 4.61 8.37 7.35
C GLN A 23 3.76 9.22 8.30
N ILE A 24 4.38 9.94 9.23
CA ILE A 24 3.68 10.83 10.18
C ILE A 24 3.97 12.31 9.93
N GLU A 25 4.55 12.67 8.77
CA GLU A 25 4.76 14.06 8.38
C GLU A 25 3.42 14.73 8.08
N PRO A 26 3.11 15.88 8.70
CA PRO A 26 1.88 16.60 8.45
C PRO A 26 1.79 17.12 7.00
N VAL A 27 0.66 16.91 6.35
CA VAL A 27 0.36 17.39 4.99
C VAL A 27 -0.90 18.26 4.95
N GLY A 28 -1.76 18.13 5.95
CA GLY A 28 -3.02 18.87 6.03
C GLY A 28 -2.91 20.17 6.84
N PRO A 29 -3.90 21.06 6.69
CA PRO A 29 -3.89 22.40 7.33
C PRO A 29 -3.98 22.36 8.87
N ASN A 30 -4.51 21.25 9.45
CA ASN A 30 -4.60 21.08 10.91
C ASN A 30 -3.61 20.02 11.43
N GLY A 31 -2.58 19.69 10.65
CA GLY A 31 -1.57 18.71 11.01
C GLY A 31 -1.97 17.27 10.70
N GLU A 32 -2.97 17.07 9.84
CA GLU A 32 -3.34 15.74 9.37
C GLU A 32 -2.20 15.13 8.55
N VAL A 33 -1.96 13.82 8.72
CA VAL A 33 -1.04 13.05 7.90
C VAL A 33 -1.76 12.38 6.74
N LEU A 34 -1.02 11.95 5.71
CA LEU A 34 -1.60 11.36 4.50
C LEU A 34 -2.50 10.15 4.78
N MET A 35 -2.12 9.30 5.75
CA MET A 35 -2.92 8.14 6.17
C MET A 35 -4.31 8.52 6.71
N GLU A 36 -4.47 9.67 7.33
CA GLU A 36 -5.78 10.08 7.88
C GLU A 36 -6.80 10.38 6.80
N TYR A 37 -6.36 10.89 5.64
CA TYR A 37 -7.20 11.04 4.46
C TYR A 37 -7.61 9.67 3.91
N ALA A 38 -6.66 8.73 3.81
CA ALA A 38 -6.95 7.37 3.38
C ALA A 38 -7.91 6.64 4.35
N VAL A 39 -7.75 6.80 5.66
CA VAL A 39 -8.69 6.28 6.66
C VAL A 39 -10.07 6.89 6.48
N HIS A 40 -10.15 8.22 6.30
CA HIS A 40 -11.43 8.88 6.07
C HIS A 40 -12.16 8.29 4.85
N ASP A 41 -11.49 8.20 3.72
CA ASP A 41 -12.05 7.69 2.47
C ASP A 41 -12.47 6.22 2.60
N ALA A 42 -11.67 5.40 3.28
CA ALA A 42 -11.97 3.99 3.51
C ALA A 42 -13.18 3.79 4.43
N LEU A 43 -13.33 4.58 5.50
CA LEU A 43 -14.51 4.53 6.38
C LEU A 43 -15.78 4.92 5.61
N GLN A 44 -15.69 5.93 4.72
CA GLN A 44 -16.83 6.30 3.85
C GLN A 44 -17.16 5.18 2.84
N ALA A 45 -16.15 4.39 2.42
CA ALA A 45 -16.36 3.23 1.54
C ALA A 45 -16.95 2.02 2.26
N GLY A 46 -16.97 2.00 3.61
CA GLY A 46 -17.59 0.94 4.41
C GLY A 46 -16.59 0.04 5.16
N PHE A 47 -15.30 0.35 5.16
CA PHE A 47 -14.35 -0.34 6.04
C PHE A 47 -14.65 -0.03 7.50
N ASP A 48 -14.50 -1.06 8.37
CA ASP A 48 -14.92 -0.98 9.79
C ASP A 48 -13.73 -0.85 10.75
N ARG A 49 -12.53 -1.26 10.33
CA ARG A 49 -11.37 -1.43 11.17
C ARG A 49 -10.10 -1.03 10.46
N VAL A 50 -9.12 -0.53 11.22
CA VAL A 50 -7.78 -0.21 10.74
C VAL A 50 -6.73 -1.06 11.45
N VAL A 51 -5.78 -1.61 10.70
CA VAL A 51 -4.59 -2.27 11.22
C VAL A 51 -3.36 -1.52 10.74
N PHE A 52 -2.54 -1.05 11.68
CA PHE A 52 -1.25 -0.44 11.36
C PHE A 52 -0.14 -1.47 11.52
N ILE A 53 0.55 -1.78 10.41
CA ILE A 53 1.74 -2.65 10.41
C ILE A 53 2.96 -1.75 10.57
N ILE A 54 3.52 -1.75 11.77
CA ILE A 54 4.62 -0.85 12.17
C ILE A 54 5.84 -1.65 12.67
N ARG A 55 6.92 -0.93 13.00
CA ARG A 55 8.01 -1.47 13.82
C ARG A 55 7.79 -1.09 15.27
N ARG A 56 8.28 -1.94 16.19
CA ARG A 56 8.16 -1.68 17.64
C ARG A 56 8.86 -0.41 18.09
N ASP A 57 10.01 -0.09 17.48
CA ASP A 57 10.82 1.07 17.84
C ASP A 57 10.17 2.42 17.52
N ILE A 58 9.15 2.46 16.65
CA ILE A 58 8.41 3.69 16.32
C ILE A 58 7.00 3.73 16.95
N GLU A 59 6.59 2.74 17.69
CA GLU A 59 5.20 2.60 18.18
C GLU A 59 4.71 3.84 18.93
N GLN A 60 5.47 4.31 19.93
CA GLN A 60 5.05 5.45 20.72
C GLN A 60 4.86 6.69 19.84
N MET A 61 5.87 7.02 19.03
CA MET A 61 5.82 8.18 18.12
C MET A 61 4.66 8.06 17.12
N PHE A 62 4.43 6.85 16.58
CA PHE A 62 3.36 6.60 15.62
C PHE A 62 1.98 6.78 16.26
N ARG A 63 1.77 6.25 17.47
CA ARG A 63 0.52 6.43 18.22
C ARG A 63 0.25 7.90 18.52
N GLU A 64 1.27 8.64 18.93
CA GLU A 64 1.15 10.08 19.24
C GLU A 64 0.93 10.92 17.98
N GLY A 65 1.58 10.57 16.88
CA GLY A 65 1.51 11.30 15.60
C GLY A 65 0.21 11.10 14.84
N VAL A 66 -0.30 9.86 14.78
CA VAL A 66 -1.49 9.52 13.99
C VAL A 66 -2.43 8.54 14.70
N GLY A 67 -1.90 7.54 15.41
CA GLY A 67 -2.69 6.43 15.94
C GLY A 67 -3.86 6.88 16.78
N ARG A 68 -3.63 7.74 17.80
CA ARG A 68 -4.66 8.25 18.72
C ARG A 68 -5.78 9.00 18.01
N ARG A 69 -5.50 9.69 16.91
CA ARG A 69 -6.53 10.40 16.14
C ARG A 69 -7.40 9.44 15.34
N VAL A 70 -6.82 8.35 14.83
CA VAL A 70 -7.56 7.29 14.13
C VAL A 70 -8.38 6.44 15.12
N GLU A 71 -7.84 6.12 16.31
CA GLU A 71 -8.53 5.40 17.39
C GLU A 71 -9.83 6.09 17.84
N GLN A 72 -9.95 7.41 17.65
CA GLN A 72 -11.19 8.15 17.91
C GLN A 72 -12.26 7.96 16.85
N LYS A 73 -11.90 7.43 15.67
CA LYS A 73 -12.79 7.33 14.50
C LYS A 73 -13.24 5.90 14.22
N CYS A 74 -12.43 4.89 14.56
CA CYS A 74 -12.71 3.47 14.29
C CYS A 74 -11.91 2.54 15.20
N ASP A 75 -12.20 1.25 15.12
CA ASP A 75 -11.39 0.20 15.76
C ASP A 75 -10.01 0.12 15.14
N VAL A 76 -8.96 0.17 15.96
CA VAL A 76 -7.56 0.19 15.54
C VAL A 76 -6.75 -0.89 16.24
N GLU A 77 -5.95 -1.64 15.47
CA GLU A 77 -4.98 -2.57 16.00
C GLU A 77 -3.58 -2.34 15.40
N TYR A 78 -2.55 -2.66 16.18
CA TYR A 78 -1.15 -2.52 15.79
C TYR A 78 -0.50 -3.89 15.65
N VAL A 79 0.11 -4.12 14.50
CA VAL A 79 0.85 -5.33 14.18
C VAL A 79 2.31 -4.96 13.95
N TYR A 80 3.22 -5.79 14.46
CA TYR A 80 4.64 -5.51 14.35
C TYR A 80 5.28 -6.38 13.28
N GLN A 81 5.91 -5.74 12.30
CA GLN A 81 6.73 -6.43 11.31
C GLN A 81 8.11 -6.73 11.90
N ASP A 82 8.18 -7.83 12.67
CA ASP A 82 9.41 -8.29 13.29
C ASP A 82 10.22 -9.15 12.33
N LEU A 83 11.53 -8.88 12.18
CA LEU A 83 12.42 -9.62 11.28
C LEU A 83 12.52 -11.11 11.61
N ALA A 84 12.35 -11.49 12.88
CA ALA A 84 12.40 -12.87 13.34
C ALA A 84 11.07 -13.61 13.14
N ASP A 85 9.96 -12.92 12.88
CA ASP A 85 8.65 -13.54 12.69
C ASP A 85 8.47 -14.07 11.25
N VAL A 86 9.25 -15.06 10.91
CA VAL A 86 9.26 -15.72 9.59
C VAL A 86 8.72 -17.16 9.68
N PRO A 87 8.25 -17.73 8.55
CA PRO A 87 7.85 -19.14 8.50
C PRO A 87 8.97 -20.08 8.92
N GLN A 88 8.59 -21.25 9.45
CA GLN A 88 9.53 -22.28 9.84
C GLN A 88 10.47 -22.66 8.68
N GLY A 89 11.77 -22.78 8.98
CA GLY A 89 12.80 -23.12 8.00
C GLY A 89 13.46 -21.90 7.34
N ILE A 90 12.96 -20.69 7.57
CA ILE A 90 13.64 -19.47 7.10
C ILE A 90 14.58 -18.97 8.20
N VAL A 91 15.86 -18.82 7.84
CA VAL A 91 16.89 -18.30 8.75
C VAL A 91 17.09 -16.81 8.47
N LEU A 92 17.06 -16.01 9.53
CA LEU A 92 17.38 -14.58 9.43
C LEU A 92 18.89 -14.42 9.11
N PRO A 93 19.25 -13.80 7.96
CA PRO A 93 20.65 -13.56 7.64
C PRO A 93 21.32 -12.67 8.69
N GLU A 94 22.56 -12.99 9.02
CA GLU A 94 23.36 -12.19 9.95
C GLU A 94 23.48 -10.73 9.48
N GLY A 95 23.28 -9.79 10.41
CA GLY A 95 23.33 -8.34 10.12
C GLY A 95 22.15 -7.76 9.36
N ARG A 96 21.12 -8.54 9.03
CA ARG A 96 19.91 -7.99 8.37
C ARG A 96 19.17 -7.05 9.30
N ARG A 97 19.00 -5.81 8.84
CA ARG A 97 18.22 -4.77 9.56
C ARG A 97 16.98 -4.29 8.80
N LYS A 98 16.96 -4.46 7.48
CA LYS A 98 15.82 -4.03 6.63
C LYS A 98 14.68 -5.05 6.71
N PRO A 99 13.41 -4.59 6.73
CA PRO A 99 12.25 -5.46 6.60
C PRO A 99 12.35 -6.38 5.39
N TRP A 100 11.66 -7.54 5.45
CA TRP A 100 11.66 -8.52 4.36
C TRP A 100 10.91 -8.03 3.11
N GLY A 101 9.97 -7.11 3.26
CA GLY A 101 9.17 -6.54 2.19
C GLY A 101 7.66 -6.59 2.49
N THR A 102 6.85 -6.26 1.49
CA THR A 102 5.40 -6.09 1.63
C THR A 102 4.68 -7.40 1.92
N GLY A 103 5.07 -8.51 1.27
CA GLY A 103 4.50 -9.83 1.57
C GLY A 103 4.69 -10.26 3.04
N HIS A 104 5.84 -9.93 3.64
CA HIS A 104 6.07 -10.20 5.06
C HIS A 104 5.25 -9.27 5.97
N ALA A 105 5.01 -8.02 5.56
CA ALA A 105 4.10 -7.13 6.28
C ALA A 105 2.69 -7.73 6.35
N VAL A 106 2.17 -8.22 5.23
CA VAL A 106 0.87 -8.93 5.18
C VAL A 106 0.89 -10.19 6.05
N LEU A 107 1.96 -10.99 5.98
CA LEU A 107 2.11 -12.20 6.80
C LEU A 107 2.09 -11.90 8.30
N ALA A 108 2.61 -10.76 8.74
CA ALA A 108 2.57 -10.35 10.15
C ALA A 108 1.12 -10.22 10.66
N CYS A 109 0.16 -9.91 9.78
CA CYS A 109 -1.25 -9.78 10.13
C CYS A 109 -1.98 -11.12 10.32
N ARG A 110 -1.37 -12.27 10.03
CA ARG A 110 -2.01 -13.61 9.98
C ARG A 110 -2.73 -14.05 11.28
N LYS A 111 -2.39 -13.45 12.43
CA LYS A 111 -3.03 -13.74 13.73
C LYS A 111 -4.14 -12.75 14.08
N VAL A 112 -4.21 -11.63 13.38
CA VAL A 112 -5.03 -10.46 13.71
C VAL A 112 -6.17 -10.28 12.73
N ILE A 113 -5.90 -10.40 11.42
CA ILE A 113 -6.90 -10.25 10.37
C ILE A 113 -7.47 -11.62 10.01
N ARG A 114 -8.80 -11.75 10.05
CA ARG A 114 -9.57 -12.97 9.71
C ARG A 114 -10.69 -12.68 8.73
N GLU A 115 -10.96 -11.44 8.48
CA GLU A 115 -11.96 -10.88 7.57
C GLU A 115 -11.30 -10.43 6.26
N PRO A 116 -12.09 -10.19 5.18
CA PRO A 116 -11.56 -9.56 3.97
C PRO A 116 -10.90 -8.22 4.29
N PHE A 117 -9.81 -7.92 3.62
CA PHE A 117 -9.04 -6.72 3.94
C PHE A 117 -8.40 -6.06 2.71
N CYS A 118 -8.19 -4.77 2.80
CA CYS A 118 -7.38 -4.00 1.89
C CYS A 118 -6.02 -3.72 2.52
N VAL A 119 -4.94 -3.93 1.79
CA VAL A 119 -3.58 -3.56 2.22
C VAL A 119 -2.99 -2.51 1.30
N LEU A 120 -2.30 -1.51 1.87
CA LEU A 120 -1.78 -0.36 1.13
C LEU A 120 -0.54 0.24 1.81
N ASN A 121 0.18 1.07 1.05
CA ASN A 121 1.30 1.85 1.59
C ASN A 121 0.77 2.99 2.47
N ALA A 122 1.52 3.35 3.49
CA ALA A 122 1.18 4.43 4.43
C ALA A 122 1.55 5.83 3.91
N ASP A 123 2.29 5.93 2.82
CA ASP A 123 2.86 7.16 2.28
C ASP A 123 2.41 7.50 0.86
N ASP A 124 1.35 6.83 0.38
CA ASP A 124 0.71 7.11 -0.91
C ASP A 124 -0.74 7.60 -0.72
N TYR A 125 -1.22 8.45 -1.64
CA TYR A 125 -2.62 8.87 -1.73
C TYR A 125 -3.34 8.08 -2.84
N TYR A 126 -4.45 7.45 -2.51
CA TYR A 126 -5.15 6.51 -3.38
C TYR A 126 -6.46 7.05 -3.96
N GLY A 127 -7.09 8.01 -3.29
CA GLY A 127 -8.41 8.56 -3.66
C GLY A 127 -9.58 7.66 -3.20
N ALA A 128 -10.71 8.29 -2.91
CA ALA A 128 -11.89 7.63 -2.34
C ALA A 128 -12.45 6.50 -3.22
N GLU A 129 -12.38 6.66 -4.55
CA GLU A 129 -12.91 5.68 -5.50
C GLU A 129 -12.20 4.32 -5.42
N ALA A 130 -10.88 4.30 -5.19
CA ALA A 130 -10.13 3.07 -5.04
C ALA A 130 -10.61 2.25 -3.84
N PHE A 131 -10.87 2.91 -2.70
CA PHE A 131 -11.38 2.25 -1.50
C PHE A 131 -12.78 1.68 -1.73
N ARG A 132 -13.67 2.42 -2.40
CA ARG A 132 -15.02 1.96 -2.71
C ARG A 132 -14.98 0.71 -3.60
N GLN A 133 -14.23 0.75 -4.70
CA GLN A 133 -14.12 -0.38 -5.63
C GLN A 133 -13.54 -1.62 -4.97
N ILE A 134 -12.47 -1.47 -4.17
CA ILE A 134 -11.87 -2.60 -3.45
C ILE A 134 -12.84 -3.15 -2.40
N HIS A 135 -13.50 -2.28 -1.61
CA HIS A 135 -14.47 -2.70 -0.60
C HIS A 135 -15.61 -3.50 -1.22
N ASP A 136 -16.21 -2.98 -2.30
CA ASP A 136 -17.30 -3.65 -3.02
C ASP A 136 -16.87 -5.02 -3.53
N TYR A 137 -15.64 -5.13 -4.05
CA TYR A 137 -15.11 -6.39 -4.57
C TYR A 137 -14.88 -7.43 -3.47
N ILE A 138 -14.16 -7.07 -2.40
CA ILE A 138 -13.84 -8.03 -1.32
C ILE A 138 -15.04 -8.34 -0.43
N GLY A 139 -16.06 -7.47 -0.41
CA GLY A 139 -17.32 -7.67 0.30
C GLY A 139 -18.27 -8.62 -0.44
N ALA A 140 -18.08 -8.84 -1.74
CA ALA A 140 -18.89 -9.75 -2.54
C ALA A 140 -18.64 -11.22 -2.14
N ASP A 141 -19.72 -12.03 -2.18
CA ASP A 141 -19.63 -13.47 -1.84
C ASP A 141 -19.11 -14.36 -3.00
N VAL A 142 -18.66 -13.76 -4.10
CA VAL A 142 -18.19 -14.51 -5.27
C VAL A 142 -16.79 -15.04 -5.01
N ARG A 143 -16.67 -16.35 -4.77
CA ARG A 143 -15.40 -17.07 -4.65
C ARG A 143 -15.34 -18.16 -5.71
N ASP A 144 -14.26 -18.17 -6.50
CA ASP A 144 -13.92 -19.31 -7.34
C ASP A 144 -13.32 -20.39 -6.42
N GLU A 145 -14.00 -21.54 -6.30
CA GLU A 145 -13.56 -22.63 -5.42
C GLU A 145 -12.15 -23.09 -5.81
N GLY A 146 -11.21 -22.96 -4.87
CA GLY A 146 -9.83 -23.42 -5.04
C GLY A 146 -8.83 -22.36 -5.52
N LYS A 147 -9.24 -21.10 -5.74
CA LYS A 147 -8.33 -19.99 -6.05
C LYS A 147 -8.47 -18.85 -5.05
N LEU A 148 -7.34 -18.20 -4.76
CA LEU A 148 -7.31 -16.96 -4.00
C LEU A 148 -7.71 -15.82 -4.96
N ASP A 149 -8.94 -15.32 -4.80
CA ASP A 149 -9.46 -14.22 -5.61
C ASP A 149 -9.11 -12.88 -4.96
N CYS A 150 -8.14 -12.17 -5.55
CA CYS A 150 -7.64 -10.89 -5.08
C CYS A 150 -7.92 -9.82 -6.11
N CYS A 151 -8.08 -8.58 -5.66
CA CYS A 151 -8.17 -7.43 -6.56
C CYS A 151 -7.07 -6.39 -6.26
N MET A 152 -6.87 -5.50 -7.21
CA MET A 152 -5.97 -4.36 -7.09
C MET A 152 -6.59 -3.16 -7.79
N ALA A 153 -6.50 -1.98 -7.20
CA ALA A 153 -6.83 -0.76 -7.93
C ALA A 153 -5.68 -0.43 -8.89
N GLY A 154 -5.99 -0.38 -10.18
CA GLY A 154 -5.09 0.07 -11.24
C GLY A 154 -5.22 1.58 -11.46
N TYR A 155 -4.11 2.25 -11.64
CA TYR A 155 -4.04 3.69 -11.92
C TYR A 155 -3.50 3.94 -13.32
N VAL A 156 -3.87 5.05 -13.93
CA VAL A 156 -3.32 5.49 -15.21
C VAL A 156 -1.91 6.03 -14.96
N LEU A 157 -0.90 5.51 -15.66
CA LEU A 157 0.52 5.89 -15.47
C LEU A 157 0.71 7.40 -15.47
N GLY A 158 0.15 8.10 -16.46
CA GLY A 158 0.27 9.56 -16.59
C GLY A 158 -0.19 10.35 -15.37
N ASN A 159 -1.19 9.82 -14.62
CA ASN A 159 -1.72 10.46 -13.42
C ASN A 159 -0.91 10.17 -12.14
N THR A 160 0.13 9.33 -12.23
CA THR A 160 0.94 8.90 -11.08
C THR A 160 2.38 9.42 -11.13
N LEU A 161 2.69 10.29 -12.07
CA LEU A 161 4.02 10.83 -12.28
C LEU A 161 4.25 12.08 -11.43
N SER A 162 5.53 12.41 -11.21
CA SER A 162 5.95 13.59 -10.46
C SER A 162 6.79 14.49 -11.36
N GLU A 163 6.53 15.79 -11.31
CA GLU A 163 7.40 16.81 -11.94
C GLU A 163 8.72 16.96 -11.16
N SER A 164 8.75 16.54 -9.90
CA SER A 164 9.89 16.72 -8.99
C SER A 164 10.92 15.60 -9.06
N GLY A 165 10.72 14.57 -9.90
CA GLY A 165 11.70 13.47 -10.01
C GLY A 165 11.13 12.15 -10.49
N ALA A 166 12.05 11.19 -10.62
CA ALA A 166 11.74 9.85 -11.10
C ALA A 166 10.89 9.06 -10.11
N VAL A 167 9.93 8.30 -10.64
CA VAL A 167 9.09 7.39 -9.86
C VAL A 167 9.34 5.93 -10.27
N THR A 168 8.95 5.01 -9.39
CA THR A 168 8.90 3.57 -9.67
C THR A 168 7.44 3.13 -9.69
N ARG A 169 7.02 2.40 -10.75
CA ARG A 169 5.66 1.87 -10.86
C ARG A 169 5.67 0.42 -11.34
N GLY A 170 4.69 -0.35 -10.88
CA GLY A 170 4.41 -1.66 -11.43
C GLY A 170 3.52 -1.53 -12.66
N ILE A 171 4.06 -1.55 -13.86
CA ILE A 171 3.27 -1.52 -15.11
C ILE A 171 2.52 -2.84 -15.22
N CYS A 172 1.20 -2.76 -15.38
CA CYS A 172 0.29 -3.88 -15.37
C CYS A 172 -0.12 -4.27 -16.81
N LYS A 173 -0.05 -5.56 -17.11
CA LYS A 173 -0.70 -6.14 -18.28
C LYS A 173 -2.01 -6.77 -17.85
N VAL A 174 -3.11 -6.28 -18.38
CA VAL A 174 -4.47 -6.70 -18.03
C VAL A 174 -5.13 -7.28 -19.29
N ASP A 175 -5.89 -8.38 -19.15
CA ASP A 175 -6.65 -8.95 -20.25
C ASP A 175 -8.00 -8.23 -20.46
N ALA A 176 -8.73 -8.64 -21.49
CA ALA A 176 -10.02 -8.05 -21.86
C ALA A 176 -11.11 -8.24 -20.78
N ALA A 177 -10.93 -9.17 -19.84
CA ALA A 177 -11.81 -9.40 -18.70
C ALA A 177 -11.40 -8.63 -17.44
N GLY A 178 -10.38 -7.76 -17.55
CA GLY A 178 -9.85 -7.01 -16.41
C GLY A 178 -8.95 -7.81 -15.48
N LYS A 179 -8.54 -9.03 -15.87
CA LYS A 179 -7.67 -9.87 -15.03
C LYS A 179 -6.21 -9.51 -15.25
N LEU A 180 -5.50 -9.30 -14.14
CA LEU A 180 -4.07 -9.05 -14.14
C LEU A 180 -3.29 -10.27 -14.62
N GLN A 181 -2.46 -10.09 -15.64
CA GLN A 181 -1.62 -11.13 -16.24
C GLN A 181 -0.15 -10.99 -15.82
N GLU A 182 0.32 -9.76 -15.72
CA GLU A 182 1.72 -9.46 -15.40
C GLU A 182 1.81 -8.10 -14.69
N ILE A 183 2.75 -7.97 -13.75
CA ILE A 183 3.22 -6.68 -13.22
C ILE A 183 4.71 -6.61 -13.46
N ARG A 184 5.16 -5.55 -14.14
CA ARG A 184 6.57 -5.27 -14.35
C ARG A 184 7.01 -4.04 -13.57
N GLU A 185 7.81 -4.23 -12.52
CA GLU A 185 8.43 -3.10 -11.81
C GLU A 185 9.32 -2.31 -12.76
N THR A 186 8.96 -1.06 -13.00
CA THR A 186 9.71 -0.13 -13.85
C THR A 186 10.18 1.04 -13.01
N ARG A 187 11.50 1.18 -12.91
CA ARG A 187 12.16 2.22 -12.12
C ARG A 187 12.60 3.38 -13.01
N GLY A 188 12.74 4.55 -12.40
CA GLY A 188 13.28 5.71 -13.09
C GLY A 188 12.35 6.30 -14.13
N ILE A 189 11.02 6.17 -13.97
CA ILE A 189 10.06 6.78 -14.86
C ILE A 189 10.04 8.29 -14.61
N LEU A 190 10.31 9.05 -15.66
CA LEU A 190 10.35 10.51 -15.68
C LEU A 190 9.31 11.08 -16.64
N LEU A 191 8.94 12.33 -16.43
CA LEU A 191 8.26 13.14 -17.44
C LEU A 191 9.30 13.90 -18.26
N ARG A 192 9.30 13.69 -19.58
CA ARG A 192 10.09 14.46 -20.53
C ARG A 192 9.18 14.96 -21.64
N ASP A 193 9.14 16.25 -21.84
CA ASP A 193 8.24 16.89 -22.82
C ASP A 193 6.76 16.47 -22.66
N GLY A 194 6.30 16.33 -21.39
CA GLY A 194 4.94 15.90 -21.06
C GLY A 194 4.63 14.42 -21.29
N ARG A 195 5.65 13.60 -21.63
CA ARG A 195 5.49 12.15 -21.88
C ARG A 195 6.30 11.31 -20.90
N PRO A 196 5.77 10.18 -20.44
CA PRO A 196 6.51 9.27 -19.57
C PRO A 196 7.62 8.56 -20.36
N CYS A 197 8.78 8.46 -19.72
CA CYS A 197 9.93 7.73 -20.30
C CYS A 197 10.83 7.16 -19.21
N VAL A 198 11.71 6.25 -19.60
CA VAL A 198 12.81 5.73 -18.80
C VAL A 198 14.11 5.97 -19.56
N GLU A 199 15.11 6.50 -18.88
CA GLU A 199 16.46 6.58 -19.42
C GLU A 199 17.16 5.23 -19.30
N ALA A 200 17.70 4.73 -20.39
CA ALA A 200 18.44 3.50 -20.50
C ALA A 200 19.81 3.77 -21.15
N GLU A 201 20.76 2.84 -21.04
CA GLU A 201 22.12 3.00 -21.58
C GLU A 201 22.13 3.23 -23.11
N ASP A 202 21.14 2.68 -23.82
CA ASP A 202 20.96 2.77 -25.27
C ASP A 202 20.04 3.93 -25.69
N GLY A 203 19.60 4.77 -24.77
CA GLY A 203 18.78 5.95 -25.07
C GLY A 203 17.52 6.08 -24.22
N VAL A 204 16.53 6.81 -24.72
CA VAL A 204 15.25 7.05 -24.02
C VAL A 204 14.20 6.07 -24.52
N ARG A 205 13.63 5.27 -23.61
CA ARG A 205 12.47 4.42 -23.89
C ARG A 205 11.20 5.15 -23.46
N TRP A 206 10.35 5.46 -24.41
CA TRP A 206 9.05 6.08 -24.18
C TRP A 206 8.04 5.03 -23.67
N LEU A 207 7.18 5.45 -22.76
CA LEU A 207 6.08 4.65 -22.22
C LEU A 207 4.75 5.25 -22.68
N ASP A 208 3.72 4.42 -22.70
CA ASP A 208 2.35 4.90 -22.92
C ASP A 208 1.77 5.40 -21.59
N GLY A 209 1.45 6.69 -21.53
CA GLY A 209 0.86 7.31 -20.34
C GLY A 209 -0.51 6.75 -19.94
N SER A 210 -1.18 6.02 -20.85
CA SER A 210 -2.46 5.36 -20.59
C SER A 210 -2.34 3.96 -19.96
N GLU A 211 -1.12 3.42 -19.84
CA GLU A 211 -0.90 2.10 -19.23
C GLU A 211 -1.42 2.05 -17.80
N ALA A 212 -2.02 0.92 -17.44
CA ALA A 212 -2.41 0.66 -16.06
C ALA A 212 -1.17 0.37 -15.19
N VAL A 213 -1.12 0.96 -14.01
CA VAL A 213 -0.03 0.74 -13.07
C VAL A 213 -0.53 0.40 -11.67
N SER A 214 0.24 -0.40 -10.96
CA SER A 214 0.06 -0.67 -9.54
C SER A 214 0.73 0.42 -8.71
N MET A 215 0.00 0.92 -7.72
CA MET A 215 0.51 1.72 -6.61
C MET A 215 0.50 0.94 -5.28
N ASN A 216 0.45 -0.39 -5.38
CA ASN A 216 0.53 -1.30 -4.23
C ASN A 216 -0.65 -1.18 -3.25
N ILE A 217 -1.87 -1.08 -3.78
CA ILE A 217 -3.11 -1.22 -3.01
C ILE A 217 -3.86 -2.48 -3.48
N TRP A 218 -4.15 -3.39 -2.56
CA TRP A 218 -4.70 -4.71 -2.85
C TRP A 218 -5.85 -5.06 -1.94
N GLY A 219 -6.89 -5.64 -2.51
CA GLY A 219 -7.98 -6.29 -1.79
C GLY A 219 -7.77 -7.80 -1.74
N LEU A 220 -7.80 -8.37 -0.54
CA LEU A 220 -7.59 -9.79 -0.28
C LEU A 220 -8.80 -10.39 0.45
N PRO A 221 -9.19 -11.63 0.13
CA PRO A 221 -10.19 -12.35 0.89
C PRO A 221 -9.68 -12.72 2.29
N ALA A 222 -10.58 -13.24 3.12
CA ALA A 222 -10.26 -13.75 4.47
C ALA A 222 -9.53 -15.09 4.39
#